data_deb24af6cb0fdaec43b4f02cbf300ec3
#
_entry.id   deb24af6cb0fdaec43b4f02cbf300ec3
#
_cell.length_a   1.000
_cell.length_b   1.000
_cell.length_c   1.000
_cell.angle_alpha   90.00
_cell.angle_beta   90.00
_cell.angle_gamma   90.00
#
_symmetry.space_group_name_H-M   'P 1'
#
loop_
_entity.id
_entity.type
_entity.pdbx_description
1 polymer ?
#
loop_
_entity_poly.entity_id
_entity_poly.type
_entity_poly.pdbx_seq_one_letter_code
_entity_poly.pdbx_strand_id
1 'polypeptide(L)'
;LARESRQEFQRSGAEGKCIEARELIIALPESFTEYPPDRLLQIFTDHFRQTYGTDCIAALHHNKRKTNYHIHLIFSERTLLEQPIEKVATRNMFYDEKGNHVRTKKEILDEEGNIRKRCKVIHKGEVYERQIFSIKDKHFKAENFLDTVKQDYTNLINQYVWDKSQRLEVFERGGMYLATPKI
;
A
#
# COMPACT_ATOMS: atom_id res chain seq x y z
N LEU A 1 -1.72 6.61 -7.08
CA LEU A 1 -1.31 6.12 -5.77
C LEU A 1 0.19 6.26 -5.54
N ALA A 2 1.07 5.53 -6.24
CA ALA A 2 2.53 5.59 -6.06
C ALA A 2 3.08 7.01 -6.21
N ARG A 3 2.63 7.74 -7.25
CA ARG A 3 3.02 9.14 -7.48
C ARG A 3 2.64 10.04 -6.31
N GLU A 4 1.45 9.93 -5.77
CA GLU A 4 1.01 10.73 -4.62
C GLU A 4 1.80 10.37 -3.36
N SER A 5 2.04 9.08 -3.13
CA SER A 5 2.87 8.61 -2.00
C SER A 5 4.28 9.18 -2.06
N ARG A 6 4.92 9.22 -3.24
CA ARG A 6 6.24 9.86 -3.43
C ARG A 6 6.21 11.35 -3.16
N GLN A 7 5.21 12.05 -3.69
CA GLN A 7 5.09 13.50 -3.49
C GLN A 7 4.92 13.87 -2.02
N GLU A 8 4.10 13.10 -1.30
CA GLU A 8 3.91 13.32 0.13
C GLU A 8 5.18 13.00 0.93
N PHE A 9 5.87 11.89 0.58
CA PHE A 9 7.13 11.53 1.20
C PHE A 9 8.19 12.64 1.01
N GLN A 10 8.32 13.18 -0.20
CA GLN A 10 9.23 14.29 -0.50
C GLN A 10 8.88 15.55 0.29
N ARG A 11 7.57 15.88 0.41
CA ARG A 11 7.10 17.04 1.18
C ARG A 11 7.33 16.89 2.69
N SER A 12 7.32 15.66 3.20
CA SER A 12 7.51 15.40 4.63
C SER A 12 8.94 15.62 5.10
N GLY A 13 9.90 15.70 4.17
CA GLY A 13 11.33 15.77 4.51
C GLY A 13 11.88 14.51 5.19
N ALA A 14 11.12 13.41 5.17
CA ALA A 14 11.54 12.16 5.79
C ALA A 14 12.70 11.53 5.00
N GLU A 15 13.67 10.98 5.72
CA GLU A 15 14.77 10.24 5.14
C GLU A 15 14.40 8.77 4.87
N GLY A 16 15.08 8.15 3.91
CA GLY A 16 14.91 6.73 3.58
C GLY A 16 14.10 6.48 2.32
N LYS A 17 13.45 5.30 2.25
CA LYS A 17 12.68 4.87 1.07
C LYS A 17 11.19 5.12 1.26
N CYS A 18 10.55 5.66 0.22
CA CYS A 18 9.10 5.78 0.18
C CYS A 18 8.46 4.40 0.04
N ILE A 19 7.59 4.04 0.98
CA ILE A 19 6.75 2.84 0.85
C ILE A 19 5.53 3.23 -0.01
N GLU A 20 5.43 2.67 -1.19
CA GLU A 20 4.33 2.89 -2.14
C GLU A 20 3.26 1.80 -2.04
N ALA A 21 3.71 0.57 -1.80
CA ALA A 21 2.87 -0.60 -1.57
C ALA A 21 3.58 -1.57 -0.62
N ARG A 22 2.82 -2.50 -0.06
CA ARG A 22 3.31 -3.63 0.74
C ARG A 22 2.89 -4.93 0.08
N GLU A 23 3.65 -5.97 0.36
CA GLU A 23 3.38 -7.31 -0.12
C GLU A 23 3.33 -8.30 1.05
N LEU A 24 2.34 -9.18 0.99
CA LEU A 24 2.28 -10.39 1.80
C LEU A 24 2.49 -11.59 0.89
N ILE A 25 3.38 -12.50 1.28
CA ILE A 25 3.56 -13.79 0.64
C ILE A 25 2.94 -14.83 1.56
N ILE A 26 1.85 -15.45 1.10
CA ILE A 26 1.03 -16.36 1.89
C ILE A 26 1.24 -17.78 1.33
N ALA A 27 2.00 -18.61 2.04
CA ALA A 27 2.21 -19.99 1.68
C ALA A 27 0.92 -20.80 1.90
N LEU A 28 0.62 -21.68 0.97
CA LEU A 28 -0.56 -22.54 0.98
C LEU A 28 -0.16 -24.01 1.10
N PRO A 29 -0.93 -24.81 1.85
CA PRO A 29 -0.79 -26.27 1.87
C PRO A 29 -0.98 -26.88 0.47
N GLU A 30 -0.37 -28.02 0.21
CA GLU A 30 -0.49 -28.73 -1.08
C GLU A 30 -1.94 -29.07 -1.45
N SER A 31 -2.78 -29.40 -0.47
CA SER A 31 -4.21 -29.66 -0.68
C SER A 31 -4.97 -28.49 -1.33
N PHE A 32 -4.45 -27.27 -1.23
CA PHE A 32 -5.07 -26.09 -1.87
C PHE A 32 -4.93 -26.10 -3.40
N THR A 33 -4.09 -26.97 -3.97
CA THR A 33 -4.01 -27.17 -5.42
C THR A 33 -5.28 -27.79 -6.00
N GLU A 34 -6.15 -28.37 -5.17
CA GLU A 34 -7.45 -28.92 -5.57
C GLU A 34 -8.53 -27.85 -5.71
N TYR A 35 -8.32 -26.66 -5.13
CA TYR A 35 -9.25 -25.55 -5.26
C TYR A 35 -9.06 -24.81 -6.58
N PRO A 36 -10.15 -24.33 -7.21
CA PRO A 36 -10.04 -23.44 -8.36
C PRO A 36 -9.24 -22.17 -7.99
N PRO A 37 -8.23 -21.78 -8.79
CA PRO A 37 -7.37 -20.63 -8.50
C PRO A 37 -8.12 -19.33 -8.22
N ASP A 38 -9.14 -19.04 -9.04
CA ASP A 38 -9.94 -17.81 -8.89
C ASP A 38 -10.70 -17.79 -7.56
N ARG A 39 -11.18 -18.96 -7.12
CA ARG A 39 -11.87 -19.08 -5.85
C ARG A 39 -10.95 -18.82 -4.67
N LEU A 40 -9.72 -19.35 -4.73
CA LEU A 40 -8.71 -19.07 -3.71
C LEU A 40 -8.39 -17.58 -3.66
N LEU A 41 -8.07 -16.98 -4.81
CA LEU A 41 -7.77 -15.55 -4.86
C LEU A 41 -8.92 -14.72 -4.30
N GLN A 42 -10.17 -15.06 -4.62
CA GLN A 42 -11.34 -14.38 -4.09
C GLN A 42 -11.40 -14.48 -2.56
N ILE A 43 -11.29 -15.69 -1.99
CA ILE A 43 -11.33 -15.91 -0.52
C ILE A 43 -10.29 -15.03 0.19
N PHE A 44 -9.04 -15.03 -0.29
CA PHE A 44 -7.94 -14.33 0.35
C PHE A 44 -8.04 -12.81 0.20
N THR A 45 -8.48 -12.32 -0.96
CA THR A 45 -8.66 -10.88 -1.18
C THR A 45 -9.89 -10.33 -0.45
N ASP A 46 -10.98 -11.06 -0.42
CA ASP A 46 -12.20 -10.65 0.31
C ASP A 46 -11.93 -10.62 1.82
N HIS A 47 -11.21 -11.61 2.34
CA HIS A 47 -10.78 -11.60 3.75
C HIS A 47 -9.94 -10.35 4.06
N PHE A 48 -8.96 -10.02 3.21
CA PHE A 48 -8.12 -8.84 3.39
C PHE A 48 -8.94 -7.55 3.40
N ARG A 49 -9.82 -7.37 2.42
CA ARG A 49 -10.68 -6.17 2.32
C ARG A 49 -11.60 -6.03 3.52
N GLN A 50 -12.22 -7.13 3.95
CA GLN A 50 -13.14 -7.12 5.09
C GLN A 50 -12.43 -6.84 6.42
N THR A 51 -11.24 -7.39 6.60
CA THR A 51 -10.49 -7.27 7.86
C THR A 51 -9.77 -5.93 7.98
N TYR A 52 -9.15 -5.47 6.88
CA TYR A 52 -8.25 -4.30 6.90
C TYR A 52 -8.82 -3.05 6.18
N GLY A 53 -10.00 -3.15 5.58
CA GLY A 53 -10.70 -2.00 4.99
C GLY A 53 -9.98 -1.34 3.82
N THR A 54 -9.04 -2.03 3.16
CA THR A 54 -8.30 -1.48 2.03
C THR A 54 -8.28 -2.44 0.84
N ASP A 55 -8.18 -1.88 -0.37
CA ASP A 55 -8.09 -2.65 -1.58
C ASP A 55 -6.75 -3.35 -1.72
N CYS A 56 -6.79 -4.54 -2.32
CA CYS A 56 -5.61 -5.33 -2.65
C CYS A 56 -5.75 -5.98 -4.02
N ILE A 57 -4.62 -6.36 -4.58
CA ILE A 57 -4.52 -7.25 -5.73
C ILE A 57 -3.75 -8.50 -5.31
N ALA A 58 -4.09 -9.63 -5.91
CA ALA A 58 -3.40 -10.86 -5.59
C ALA A 58 -3.09 -11.68 -6.84
N ALA A 59 -2.00 -12.45 -6.76
CA ALA A 59 -1.60 -13.41 -7.78
C ALA A 59 -1.22 -14.72 -7.12
N LEU A 60 -1.67 -15.82 -7.72
CA LEU A 60 -1.35 -17.16 -7.27
C LEU A 60 -0.13 -17.67 -8.04
N HIS A 61 0.87 -18.14 -7.30
CA HIS A 61 2.10 -18.65 -7.85
C HIS A 61 2.33 -20.11 -7.44
N HIS A 62 2.96 -20.85 -8.31
CA HIS A 62 3.47 -22.19 -8.04
C HIS A 62 4.67 -22.52 -8.93
N ASN A 63 5.54 -23.42 -8.47
CA ASN A 63 6.58 -24.00 -9.32
C ASN A 63 5.96 -25.06 -10.27
N LYS A 64 6.73 -25.55 -11.25
CA LYS A 64 6.27 -26.56 -12.20
C LYS A 64 5.72 -27.85 -11.53
N ARG A 65 6.23 -28.19 -10.34
CA ARG A 65 5.83 -29.37 -9.56
C ARG A 65 4.66 -29.09 -8.60
N LYS A 66 4.19 -27.84 -8.52
CA LYS A 66 3.16 -27.37 -7.59
C LYS A 66 3.48 -27.61 -6.10
N THR A 67 4.76 -27.76 -5.75
CA THR A 67 5.21 -27.96 -4.36
C THR A 67 5.48 -26.66 -3.60
N ASN A 68 5.48 -25.52 -4.30
CA ASN A 68 5.61 -24.20 -3.71
C ASN A 68 4.41 -23.37 -4.16
N TYR A 69 3.29 -23.57 -3.47
CA TYR A 69 2.02 -22.92 -3.76
C TYR A 69 1.84 -21.75 -2.83
N HIS A 70 1.70 -20.54 -3.37
CA HIS A 70 1.59 -19.34 -2.56
C HIS A 70 0.88 -18.20 -3.28
N ILE A 71 0.34 -17.28 -2.50
CA ILE A 71 -0.31 -16.07 -2.97
C ILE A 71 0.60 -14.88 -2.69
N HIS A 72 0.84 -14.05 -3.71
CA HIS A 72 1.33 -12.68 -3.56
C HIS A 72 0.14 -11.75 -3.42
N LEU A 73 -0.01 -11.09 -2.28
CA LEU A 73 -1.08 -10.12 -2.03
C LEU A 73 -0.44 -8.75 -1.83
N ILE A 74 -0.74 -7.82 -2.74
CA ILE A 74 -0.18 -6.48 -2.75
C ILE A 74 -1.26 -5.47 -2.39
N PHE A 75 -0.97 -4.60 -1.44
CA PHE A 75 -1.90 -3.57 -0.97
C PHE A 75 -1.18 -2.24 -0.71
N SER A 76 -1.96 -1.18 -0.62
CA SER A 76 -1.48 0.14 -0.22
C SER A 76 -1.90 0.45 1.21
N GLU A 77 -1.11 1.29 1.89
CA GLU A 77 -1.50 1.92 3.16
C GLU A 77 -2.59 3.01 2.98
N ARG A 78 -3.14 3.17 1.76
CA ARG A 78 -4.11 4.19 1.41
C ARG A 78 -5.31 3.57 0.72
N THR A 79 -6.47 4.17 0.93
CA THR A 79 -7.71 3.81 0.25
C THR A 79 -8.08 4.86 -0.79
N LEU A 80 -8.80 4.45 -1.83
CA LEU A 80 -9.42 5.37 -2.77
C LEU A 80 -10.55 6.11 -2.07
N LEU A 81 -10.58 7.44 -2.21
CA LEU A 81 -11.66 8.26 -1.65
C LEU A 81 -12.89 8.20 -2.56
N GLU A 82 -14.07 8.13 -1.98
CA GLU A 82 -15.32 8.20 -2.74
C GLU A 82 -15.44 9.53 -3.51
N GLN A 83 -15.00 10.61 -2.88
CA GLN A 83 -14.90 11.92 -3.50
C GLN A 83 -13.50 12.50 -3.29
N PRO A 84 -12.89 13.05 -4.36
CA PRO A 84 -11.60 13.71 -4.24
C PRO A 84 -11.65 14.91 -3.30
N ILE A 85 -10.61 15.08 -2.50
CA ILE A 85 -10.43 16.27 -1.69
C ILE A 85 -9.69 17.30 -2.54
N GLU A 86 -10.33 18.43 -2.78
CA GLU A 86 -9.75 19.54 -3.54
C GLU A 86 -9.28 20.65 -2.60
N LYS A 87 -8.04 21.09 -2.79
CA LYS A 87 -7.51 22.27 -2.10
C LYS A 87 -7.63 23.47 -3.01
N VAL A 88 -8.38 24.45 -2.55
CA VAL A 88 -8.62 25.71 -3.25
C VAL A 88 -7.72 26.79 -2.66
N ALA A 89 -7.08 27.57 -3.53
CA ALA A 89 -6.23 28.66 -3.10
C ALA A 89 -7.05 29.77 -2.44
N THR A 90 -6.80 30.05 -1.15
CA THR A 90 -7.45 31.14 -0.39
C THR A 90 -6.84 32.50 -0.69
N ARG A 91 -5.67 32.53 -1.31
CA ARG A 91 -4.92 33.72 -1.76
C ARG A 91 -4.12 33.36 -3.00
N ASN A 92 -3.59 34.37 -3.71
CA ASN A 92 -2.64 34.12 -4.78
C ASN A 92 -1.36 33.48 -4.22
N MET A 93 -0.88 32.42 -4.89
CA MET A 93 0.33 31.69 -4.52
C MET A 93 1.32 31.77 -5.69
N PHE A 94 2.59 31.95 -5.37
CA PHE A 94 3.65 32.15 -6.37
C PHE A 94 4.71 31.08 -6.21
N TYR A 95 5.20 30.56 -7.33
CA TYR A 95 6.22 29.50 -7.35
C TYR A 95 7.33 29.90 -8.31
N ASP A 96 8.57 29.68 -7.89
CA ASP A 96 9.77 29.93 -8.69
C ASP A 96 9.94 28.87 -9.80
N GLU A 97 10.99 28.99 -10.59
CA GLU A 97 11.33 28.11 -11.69
C GLU A 97 11.64 26.67 -11.25
N LYS A 98 11.99 26.47 -9.98
CA LYS A 98 12.25 25.17 -9.34
C LYS A 98 11.00 24.57 -8.73
N GLY A 99 9.88 25.30 -8.72
CA GLY A 99 8.63 24.91 -8.08
C GLY A 99 8.55 25.17 -6.59
N ASN A 100 9.47 25.95 -6.02
CA ASN A 100 9.42 26.37 -4.63
C ASN A 100 8.43 27.51 -4.46
N HIS A 101 7.64 27.45 -3.39
CA HIS A 101 6.74 28.52 -3.03
C HIS A 101 7.53 29.77 -2.59
N VAL A 102 7.22 30.91 -3.19
CA VAL A 102 7.80 32.21 -2.84
C VAL A 102 6.73 33.12 -2.24
N ARG A 103 7.15 34.08 -1.44
CA ARG A 103 6.24 34.88 -0.64
C ARG A 103 5.51 35.96 -1.45
N THR A 104 6.18 36.56 -2.43
CA THR A 104 5.65 37.70 -3.17
C THR A 104 5.75 37.50 -4.68
N LYS A 105 4.85 38.16 -5.41
CA LYS A 105 4.87 38.15 -6.88
C LYS A 105 6.18 38.73 -7.44
N LYS A 106 6.80 39.69 -6.75
CA LYS A 106 8.05 40.35 -7.18
C LYS A 106 9.20 39.35 -7.39
N GLU A 107 9.23 38.28 -6.61
CA GLU A 107 10.29 37.26 -6.66
C GLU A 107 10.26 36.39 -7.92
N ILE A 108 9.16 36.43 -8.67
CA ILE A 108 8.98 35.68 -9.92
C ILE A 108 8.94 36.57 -11.18
N LEU A 109 9.15 37.89 -11.02
CA LEU A 109 9.18 38.81 -12.14
C LEU A 109 10.61 38.98 -12.69
N ASP A 110 10.70 39.28 -13.98
CA ASP A 110 11.91 39.77 -14.64
C ASP A 110 12.06 41.30 -14.46
N GLU A 111 13.12 41.84 -15.04
CA GLU A 111 13.42 43.31 -15.00
C GLU A 111 12.34 44.15 -15.72
N GLU A 112 11.61 43.53 -16.64
CA GLU A 112 10.52 44.16 -17.39
C GLU A 112 9.17 44.06 -16.70
N GLY A 113 9.09 43.34 -15.53
CA GLY A 113 7.87 43.16 -14.78
C GLY A 113 6.99 42.00 -15.26
N ASN A 114 7.48 41.15 -16.17
CA ASN A 114 6.79 39.95 -16.62
C ASN A 114 7.12 38.73 -15.73
N ILE A 115 6.22 37.75 -15.69
CA ILE A 115 6.47 36.49 -14.98
C ILE A 115 7.54 35.70 -15.73
N ARG A 116 8.65 35.37 -15.05
CA ARG A 116 9.73 34.57 -15.63
C ARG A 116 9.25 33.20 -16.09
N LYS A 117 9.89 32.69 -17.16
CA LYS A 117 9.61 31.34 -17.70
C LYS A 117 9.72 30.30 -16.59
N ARG A 118 8.80 29.33 -16.59
CA ARG A 118 8.66 28.24 -15.61
C ARG A 118 8.20 28.66 -14.20
N CYS A 119 8.08 29.93 -13.88
CA CYS A 119 7.40 30.38 -12.68
C CYS A 119 5.90 30.13 -12.82
N LYS A 120 5.21 29.85 -11.71
CA LYS A 120 3.78 29.56 -11.69
C LYS A 120 3.06 30.47 -10.72
N VAL A 121 1.90 30.95 -11.15
CA VAL A 121 0.95 31.65 -10.29
C VAL A 121 -0.30 30.78 -10.18
N ILE A 122 -0.80 30.63 -8.97
CA ILE A 122 -2.10 30.04 -8.68
C ILE A 122 -2.94 31.13 -8.10
N HIS A 123 -4.06 31.45 -8.75
CA HIS A 123 -4.92 32.53 -8.32
C HIS A 123 -5.85 32.09 -7.19
N LYS A 124 -6.26 33.05 -6.36
CA LYS A 124 -7.30 32.82 -5.36
C LYS A 124 -8.53 32.21 -6.04
N GLY A 125 -9.06 31.14 -5.47
CA GLY A 125 -10.21 30.40 -6.00
C GLY A 125 -9.86 29.24 -6.94
N GLU A 126 -8.60 29.12 -7.40
CA GLU A 126 -8.18 27.99 -8.22
C GLU A 126 -7.91 26.74 -7.38
N VAL A 127 -8.32 25.56 -7.91
CA VAL A 127 -7.96 24.27 -7.36
C VAL A 127 -6.50 23.98 -7.71
N TYR A 128 -5.64 23.89 -6.70
CA TYR A 128 -4.20 23.69 -6.93
C TYR A 128 -3.70 22.29 -6.57
N GLU A 129 -4.46 21.54 -5.81
CA GLU A 129 -4.16 20.16 -5.46
C GLU A 129 -5.46 19.36 -5.40
N ARG A 130 -5.44 18.17 -5.97
CA ARG A 130 -6.54 17.22 -5.92
C ARG A 130 -6.02 15.90 -5.38
N GLN A 131 -6.53 15.51 -4.23
CA GLN A 131 -6.15 14.28 -3.56
C GLN A 131 -7.25 13.24 -3.76
N ILE A 132 -6.93 12.13 -4.38
CA ILE A 132 -7.87 11.04 -4.69
C ILE A 132 -7.68 9.83 -3.77
N PHE A 133 -6.61 9.79 -2.98
CA PHE A 133 -6.37 8.76 -1.99
C PHE A 133 -6.33 9.34 -0.58
N SER A 134 -6.70 8.52 0.40
CA SER A 134 -6.58 8.86 1.82
C SER A 134 -5.13 9.12 2.22
N ILE A 135 -4.91 9.68 3.39
CA ILE A 135 -3.59 9.64 4.05
C ILE A 135 -3.24 8.19 4.38
N LYS A 136 -1.95 7.92 4.60
CA LYS A 136 -1.49 6.58 5.00
C LYS A 136 -2.09 6.19 6.34
N ASP A 137 -2.71 5.00 6.37
CA ASP A 137 -3.24 4.45 7.60
C ASP A 137 -2.10 3.98 8.51
N LYS A 138 -2.10 4.48 9.75
CA LYS A 138 -1.09 4.14 10.76
C LYS A 138 -1.18 2.70 11.24
N HIS A 139 -2.34 2.05 11.07
CA HIS A 139 -2.55 0.65 11.43
C HIS A 139 -1.50 -0.26 10.78
N PHE A 140 -1.17 -0.03 9.52
CA PHE A 140 -0.16 -0.80 8.80
C PHE A 140 1.28 -0.60 9.28
N LYS A 141 1.51 0.34 10.20
CA LYS A 141 2.82 0.63 10.83
C LYS A 141 2.89 0.14 12.27
N ALA A 142 1.82 -0.41 12.81
CA ALA A 142 1.81 -0.95 14.16
C ALA A 142 2.81 -2.12 14.28
N GLU A 143 3.54 -2.21 15.38
CA GLU A 143 4.55 -3.24 15.61
C GLU A 143 3.98 -4.65 15.52
N ASN A 144 2.75 -4.84 15.99
CA ASN A 144 2.05 -6.12 15.97
C ASN A 144 1.31 -6.41 14.67
N PHE A 145 1.32 -5.50 13.68
CA PHE A 145 0.55 -5.68 12.44
C PHE A 145 0.90 -7.00 11.74
N LEU A 146 2.18 -7.30 11.57
CA LEU A 146 2.63 -8.51 10.89
C LEU A 146 2.21 -9.78 11.65
N ASP A 147 2.28 -9.76 12.96
CA ASP A 147 1.89 -10.94 13.77
C ASP A 147 0.38 -11.15 13.74
N THR A 148 -0.39 -10.07 13.78
CA THR A 148 -1.84 -10.12 13.58
C THR A 148 -2.19 -10.71 12.21
N VAL A 149 -1.59 -10.22 11.13
CA VAL A 149 -1.81 -10.71 9.76
C VAL A 149 -1.45 -12.19 9.62
N LYS A 150 -0.33 -12.62 10.18
CA LYS A 150 0.07 -14.04 10.19
C LYS A 150 -0.99 -14.90 10.87
N GLN A 151 -1.45 -14.49 12.04
CA GLN A 151 -2.47 -15.22 12.78
C GLN A 151 -3.78 -15.30 12.00
N ASP A 152 -4.23 -14.17 11.44
CA ASP A 152 -5.47 -14.09 10.67
C ASP A 152 -5.46 -15.03 9.46
N TYR A 153 -4.39 -14.98 8.66
CA TYR A 153 -4.28 -15.86 7.48
C TYR A 153 -4.04 -17.31 7.84
N THR A 154 -3.32 -17.60 8.92
CA THR A 154 -3.21 -18.97 9.42
C THR A 154 -4.58 -19.52 9.83
N ASN A 155 -5.38 -18.74 10.54
CA ASN A 155 -6.72 -19.11 10.91
C ASN A 155 -7.63 -19.31 9.68
N LEU A 156 -7.56 -18.39 8.69
CA LEU A 156 -8.30 -18.52 7.44
C LEU A 156 -7.94 -19.80 6.69
N ILE A 157 -6.65 -20.09 6.50
CA ILE A 157 -6.18 -21.31 5.84
C ILE A 157 -6.72 -22.54 6.56
N ASN A 158 -6.59 -22.57 7.89
CA ASN A 158 -7.00 -23.70 8.70
C ASN A 158 -8.51 -23.97 8.66
N GLN A 159 -9.35 -23.00 8.27
CA GLN A 159 -10.79 -23.22 8.04
C GLN A 159 -11.05 -24.07 6.79
N TYR A 160 -10.15 -24.05 5.81
CA TYR A 160 -10.27 -24.75 4.53
C TYR A 160 -9.41 -26.03 4.45
N VAL A 161 -8.64 -26.34 5.50
CA VAL A 161 -7.84 -27.55 5.60
C VAL A 161 -8.67 -28.68 6.18
N TRP A 162 -8.92 -29.72 5.38
CA TRP A 162 -9.68 -30.91 5.80
C TRP A 162 -8.85 -31.86 6.68
N ASP A 163 -7.59 -32.09 6.26
CA ASP A 163 -6.68 -32.95 7.00
C ASP A 163 -6.00 -32.16 8.14
N LYS A 164 -6.28 -32.57 9.37
CA LYS A 164 -5.69 -31.92 10.55
C LYS A 164 -4.17 -31.93 10.55
N SER A 165 -3.53 -32.91 9.88
CA SER A 165 -2.07 -32.98 9.78
C SER A 165 -1.46 -31.88 8.90
N GLN A 166 -2.26 -31.25 8.05
CA GLN A 166 -1.87 -30.14 7.17
C GLN A 166 -2.19 -28.76 7.75
N ARG A 167 -2.72 -28.69 8.96
CA ARG A 167 -2.97 -27.40 9.61
C ARG A 167 -1.67 -26.68 9.87
N LEU A 168 -1.71 -25.38 9.63
CA LEU A 168 -0.58 -24.50 9.85
C LEU A 168 -0.57 -23.96 11.28
N GLU A 169 0.62 -23.75 11.79
CA GLU A 169 0.86 -23.01 13.04
C GLU A 169 1.61 -21.73 12.72
N VAL A 170 1.32 -20.67 13.48
CA VAL A 170 2.03 -19.38 13.31
C VAL A 170 3.46 -19.54 13.79
N PHE A 171 4.40 -19.11 12.95
CA PHE A 171 5.79 -19.09 13.32
C PHE A 171 6.05 -18.04 14.40
N GLU A 172 6.46 -18.48 15.60
CA GLU A 172 6.90 -17.62 16.68
C GLU A 172 8.44 -17.48 16.67
N ARG A 173 8.92 -16.24 16.71
CA ARG A 173 10.36 -15.96 16.82
C ARG A 173 10.89 -16.49 18.14
N GLY A 174 11.81 -17.47 18.10
CA GLY A 174 12.36 -18.12 19.28
C GLY A 174 11.61 -19.34 19.76
N GLY A 175 10.51 -19.74 19.10
CA GLY A 175 9.86 -21.00 19.31
C GLY A 175 10.75 -22.18 18.92
N MET A 176 10.69 -23.29 19.69
CA MET A 176 11.43 -24.51 19.37
C MET A 176 10.64 -25.27 18.30
N TYR A 177 11.12 -25.26 17.04
CA TYR A 177 10.51 -26.04 15.95
C TYR A 177 11.19 -27.39 15.90
N LEU A 178 10.41 -28.43 16.11
CA LEU A 178 10.84 -29.78 15.76
C LEU A 178 10.91 -29.84 14.22
N ALA A 179 12.12 -30.01 13.70
CA ALA A 179 12.29 -30.23 12.26
C ALA A 179 11.47 -31.46 11.88
N THR A 180 10.55 -31.29 10.90
CA THR A 180 9.84 -32.42 10.31
C THR A 180 10.88 -33.45 9.83
N PRO A 181 10.75 -34.74 10.18
CA PRO A 181 11.66 -35.74 9.67
C PRO A 181 11.62 -35.70 8.14
N LYS A 182 12.77 -35.56 7.51
CA LYS A 182 12.87 -35.78 6.07
C LYS A 182 12.60 -37.25 5.80
N ILE A 183 11.46 -37.55 5.19
CA ILE A 183 11.17 -38.87 4.59
C ILE A 183 11.88 -38.95 3.27
#